data_2e1c4fe4d3ce5efc79a8684bb554114e
#
_entry.id   2e1c4fe4d3ce5efc79a8684bb554114e
#
_cell.length_a   1.000
_cell.length_b   1.000
_cell.length_c   1.000
_cell.angle_alpha   90.00
_cell.angle_beta   90.00
_cell.angle_gamma   90.00
#
_symmetry.space_group_name_H-M   'P 1'
#
loop_
_entity.id
_entity.type
_entity.pdbx_description
1 polymer ?
#
loop_
_entity_poly.entity_id
_entity_poly.type
_entity_poly.pdbx_seq_one_letter_code
_entity_poly.pdbx_strand_id
1 'polypeptide(L)'
;MTSPSSSAARSARRDFQFQEAGLLLVILLLGALLTVFGGTVKMPLFETAPDGTRQRVFVSNPSGEREPAMVERNKFLNPQNLAQLAKDTSFIAIMAVGATFVIISGGIDLSVGATYALASVLGALVFQVFGPTGSQALASGWISVPLGLLACVGCASVCGLSNGAMIVALKVHPFIITLGTMAIFRGIAFVITQGQSVGSFPAAFRDLVRWEIGNGLSLMPLTVMVLILVLGWIYLSKLAAGRRVYAIGGNELASRFSGIRVERVKLSVYVYSGLTAGIAALLSIGYYGAATSGDGQGYELNVIAAAVVGGASLSGGKGSALGAVLGALLIQMISSGIVILGIDQNYSQIIIGAVVILAVVLDQINTWLAKRRLAHG
;
A
#
# COMPACT_ATOMS: atom_id res chain seq x y z
N MET A 1 -41.04 2.65 12.29
CA MET A 1 -39.62 2.62 11.90
C MET A 1 -39.07 4.03 11.98
N THR A 2 -38.50 4.43 13.09
CA THR A 2 -37.91 5.77 13.29
C THR A 2 -36.56 5.80 12.60
N SER A 3 -36.38 6.72 11.65
CA SER A 3 -35.09 7.01 11.02
C SER A 3 -34.05 7.32 12.11
N PRO A 4 -32.82 6.83 12.01
CA PRO A 4 -31.78 7.18 12.98
C PRO A 4 -31.63 8.70 13.00
N SER A 5 -31.70 9.28 14.20
CA SER A 5 -31.70 10.71 14.41
C SER A 5 -30.47 11.33 13.73
N SER A 6 -30.68 12.44 13.01
CA SER A 6 -29.66 13.17 12.28
C SER A 6 -28.44 13.57 13.16
N SER A 7 -28.58 13.49 14.47
CA SER A 7 -27.54 13.73 15.47
C SER A 7 -26.48 12.61 15.54
N ALA A 8 -26.90 11.33 15.51
CA ALA A 8 -25.97 10.19 15.57
C ALA A 8 -25.11 10.09 14.31
N ALA A 9 -25.68 10.37 13.13
CA ALA A 9 -24.93 10.42 11.88
C ALA A 9 -23.95 11.60 11.81
N ARG A 10 -24.29 12.74 12.45
CA ARG A 10 -23.40 13.90 12.55
C ARG A 10 -22.27 13.68 13.55
N SER A 11 -22.51 13.01 14.69
CA SER A 11 -21.45 12.68 15.66
C SER A 11 -20.42 11.70 15.06
N ALA A 12 -20.87 10.63 14.43
CA ALA A 12 -19.97 9.67 13.77
C ALA A 12 -19.11 10.32 12.67
N ARG A 13 -19.67 11.26 11.90
CA ARG A 13 -18.93 12.00 10.87
C ARG A 13 -17.93 12.98 11.47
N ARG A 14 -18.21 13.54 12.62
CA ARG A 14 -17.35 14.48 13.36
C ARG A 14 -16.18 13.74 14.01
N ASP A 15 -16.43 12.59 14.64
CA ASP A 15 -15.39 11.74 15.25
C ASP A 15 -14.38 11.24 14.21
N PHE A 16 -14.86 10.96 13.00
CA PHE A 16 -14.03 10.52 11.87
C PHE A 16 -13.10 11.63 11.38
N GLN A 17 -13.59 12.86 11.24
CA GLN A 17 -12.77 14.02 10.86
C GLN A 17 -11.70 14.36 11.90
N PHE A 18 -11.97 14.17 13.19
CA PHE A 18 -10.98 14.37 14.25
C PHE A 18 -9.86 13.34 14.20
N GLN A 19 -10.15 12.09 13.82
CA GLN A 19 -9.14 11.04 13.74
C GLN A 19 -8.17 11.29 12.58
N GLU A 20 -8.65 11.64 11.40
CA GLU A 20 -7.81 11.98 10.24
C GLU A 20 -6.98 13.25 10.50
N ALA A 21 -7.55 14.27 11.18
CA ALA A 21 -6.81 15.46 11.57
C ALA A 21 -5.70 15.15 12.60
N GLY A 22 -5.97 14.27 13.56
CA GLY A 22 -4.96 13.79 14.52
C GLY A 22 -3.81 13.07 13.83
N LEU A 23 -4.11 12.22 12.84
CA LEU A 23 -3.09 11.52 12.05
C LEU A 23 -2.23 12.48 11.22
N LEU A 24 -2.84 13.49 10.60
CA LEU A 24 -2.10 14.55 9.89
C LEU A 24 -1.16 15.30 10.83
N LEU A 25 -1.59 15.62 12.05
CA LEU A 25 -0.73 16.24 13.06
C LEU A 25 0.48 15.36 13.39
N VAL A 26 0.26 14.05 13.59
CA VAL A 26 1.36 13.10 13.86
C VAL A 26 2.34 13.04 12.69
N ILE A 27 1.85 13.01 11.45
CA ILE A 27 2.67 13.04 10.23
C ILE A 27 3.51 14.32 10.19
N LEU A 28 2.92 15.49 10.46
CA LEU A 28 3.63 16.76 10.48
C LEU A 28 4.68 16.83 11.59
N LEU A 29 4.36 16.34 12.78
CA LEU A 29 5.29 16.29 13.91
C LEU A 29 6.47 15.34 13.61
N LEU A 30 6.19 14.16 13.06
CA LEU A 30 7.25 13.23 12.65
C LEU A 30 8.12 13.83 11.55
N GLY A 31 7.53 14.50 10.55
CA GLY A 31 8.26 15.21 9.50
C GLY A 31 9.15 16.31 10.05
N ALA A 32 8.66 17.11 11.02
CA ALA A 32 9.45 18.13 11.70
C ALA A 32 10.61 17.50 12.49
N LEU A 33 10.35 16.41 13.22
CA LEU A 33 11.39 15.68 13.96
C LEU A 33 12.47 15.14 13.02
N LEU A 34 12.11 14.49 11.92
CA LEU A 34 13.06 13.97 10.94
C LEU A 34 13.84 15.10 10.23
N THR A 35 13.25 16.28 10.06
CA THR A 35 13.92 17.45 9.51
C THR A 35 14.99 17.98 10.46
N VAL A 36 14.68 18.05 11.76
CA VAL A 36 15.59 18.61 12.77
C VAL A 36 16.71 17.64 13.13
N PHE A 37 16.36 16.37 13.38
CA PHE A 37 17.30 15.36 13.88
C PHE A 37 17.94 14.50 12.78
N GLY A 38 17.42 14.51 11.55
CA GLY A 38 17.93 13.70 10.44
C GLY A 38 19.31 14.14 9.92
N GLY A 39 19.73 15.36 10.23
CA GLY A 39 21.01 15.92 9.79
C GLY A 39 21.05 16.23 8.30
N THR A 40 22.28 16.46 7.80
CA THR A 40 22.55 16.81 6.40
C THR A 40 23.28 15.69 5.66
N VAL A 41 23.23 15.74 4.34
CA VAL A 41 23.96 14.87 3.42
C VAL A 41 24.58 15.71 2.31
N LYS A 42 25.81 15.40 1.93
CA LYS A 42 26.46 16.01 0.77
C LYS A 42 25.97 15.33 -0.50
N MET A 43 25.39 16.10 -1.39
CA MET A 43 24.87 15.62 -2.69
C MET A 43 25.52 16.38 -3.84
N PRO A 44 25.74 15.73 -5.00
CA PRO A 44 26.24 16.43 -6.19
C PRO A 44 25.28 17.55 -6.59
N LEU A 45 25.85 18.72 -6.93
CA LEU A 45 25.11 19.83 -7.49
C LEU A 45 24.80 19.54 -8.97
N PHE A 46 23.53 19.71 -9.35
CA PHE A 46 23.09 19.59 -10.73
C PHE A 46 22.54 20.95 -11.19
N GLU A 47 22.93 21.36 -12.37
CA GLU A 47 22.35 22.50 -13.08
C GLU A 47 21.56 22.02 -14.31
N THR A 48 20.52 22.77 -14.64
CA THR A 48 19.74 22.48 -15.85
C THR A 48 20.36 23.28 -17.00
N ALA A 49 20.90 22.58 -17.99
CA ALA A 49 21.42 23.19 -19.20
C ALA A 49 20.29 23.83 -20.03
N PRO A 50 20.61 24.75 -20.97
CA PRO A 50 19.59 25.41 -21.80
C PRO A 50 18.72 24.46 -22.64
N ASP A 51 19.20 23.25 -22.89
CA ASP A 51 18.48 22.16 -23.56
C ASP A 51 17.53 21.37 -22.67
N GLY A 52 17.42 21.75 -21.38
CA GLY A 52 16.62 21.06 -20.39
C GLY A 52 17.28 19.83 -19.76
N THR A 53 18.51 19.48 -20.17
CA THR A 53 19.22 18.33 -19.59
C THR A 53 19.85 18.71 -18.25
N ARG A 54 19.88 17.75 -17.31
CA ARG A 54 20.53 17.93 -16.01
C ARG A 54 21.98 17.51 -16.12
N GLN A 55 22.89 18.43 -15.85
CA GLN A 55 24.33 18.18 -15.86
C GLN A 55 24.91 18.35 -14.45
N ARG A 56 25.87 17.48 -14.09
CA ARG A 56 26.61 17.63 -12.85
C ARG A 56 27.56 18.83 -12.98
N VAL A 57 27.54 19.66 -11.96
CA VAL A 57 28.51 20.76 -11.85
C VAL A 57 29.82 20.20 -11.29
N PHE A 58 30.92 20.50 -11.96
CA PHE A 58 32.26 20.11 -11.51
C PHE A 58 33.06 21.37 -11.10
N VAL A 59 33.81 21.25 -10.01
CA VAL A 59 34.75 22.26 -9.52
C VAL A 59 36.18 21.69 -9.61
N SER A 60 37.14 22.52 -9.95
CA SER A 60 38.55 22.12 -9.91
C SER A 60 39.03 22.19 -8.46
N ASN A 61 39.57 21.09 -7.94
CA ASN A 61 40.25 21.11 -6.65
C ASN A 61 41.62 21.78 -6.73
N PRO A 62 42.32 22.06 -5.63
CA PRO A 62 43.64 22.70 -5.64
C PRO A 62 44.70 21.89 -6.39
N SER A 63 44.50 20.60 -6.63
CA SER A 63 45.41 19.75 -7.42
C SER A 63 45.09 19.77 -8.94
N GLY A 64 44.06 20.54 -9.37
CA GLY A 64 43.67 20.65 -10.79
C GLY A 64 42.74 19.53 -11.28
N GLU A 65 42.35 18.61 -10.43
CA GLU A 65 41.40 17.56 -10.77
C GLU A 65 39.96 18.08 -10.71
N ARG A 66 39.09 17.60 -11.62
CA ARG A 66 37.68 17.95 -11.65
C ARG A 66 36.89 17.04 -10.68
N GLU A 67 36.37 17.61 -9.62
CA GLU A 67 35.48 16.94 -8.68
C GLU A 67 34.05 17.47 -8.79
N PRO A 68 33.04 16.62 -8.55
CA PRO A 68 31.65 17.09 -8.52
C PRO A 68 31.47 18.14 -7.41
N ALA A 69 30.89 19.29 -7.75
CA ALA A 69 30.47 20.25 -6.74
C ALA A 69 29.44 19.61 -5.80
N MET A 70 29.70 19.67 -4.50
CA MET A 70 28.83 19.08 -3.47
C MET A 70 28.06 20.18 -2.74
N VAL A 71 26.80 19.98 -2.50
CA VAL A 71 25.92 20.84 -1.70
C VAL A 71 25.37 20.06 -0.51
N GLU A 72 25.39 20.68 0.66
CA GLU A 72 24.74 20.10 1.83
C GLU A 72 23.23 20.31 1.77
N ARG A 73 22.48 19.23 1.90
CA ARG A 73 21.02 19.24 1.95
C ARG A 73 20.52 18.47 3.15
N ASN A 74 19.38 18.87 3.68
CA ASN A 74 18.69 18.11 4.72
C ASN A 74 18.38 16.69 4.22
N LYS A 75 18.64 15.66 5.02
CA LYS A 75 18.40 14.27 4.62
C LYS A 75 16.91 13.98 4.40
N PHE A 76 16.01 14.54 5.22
CA PHE A 76 14.58 14.31 5.08
C PHE A 76 13.94 15.18 4.00
N LEU A 77 14.17 16.50 4.02
CA LEU A 77 13.52 17.47 3.11
C LEU A 77 14.16 17.54 1.72
N ASN A 78 15.16 16.72 1.39
CA ASN A 78 15.67 16.75 0.02
C ASN A 78 14.65 16.16 -0.96
N PRO A 79 14.54 16.74 -2.19
CA PRO A 79 13.54 16.31 -3.17
C PRO A 79 13.61 14.83 -3.56
N GLN A 80 14.82 14.25 -3.57
CA GLN A 80 15.00 12.83 -3.91
C GLN A 80 14.39 11.92 -2.83
N ASN A 81 14.63 12.24 -1.55
CA ASN A 81 14.04 11.47 -0.45
C ASN A 81 12.50 11.60 -0.45
N LEU A 82 11.97 12.81 -0.66
CA LEU A 82 10.53 13.03 -0.72
C LEU A 82 9.90 12.29 -1.92
N ALA A 83 10.56 12.28 -3.07
CA ALA A 83 10.12 11.53 -4.24
C ALA A 83 10.12 10.01 -3.98
N GLN A 84 11.20 9.50 -3.37
CA GLN A 84 11.27 8.09 -2.97
C GLN A 84 10.19 7.73 -1.95
N LEU A 85 10.01 8.55 -0.90
CA LEU A 85 8.98 8.38 0.12
C LEU A 85 7.58 8.34 -0.50
N ALA A 86 7.27 9.25 -1.40
CA ALA A 86 5.99 9.32 -2.09
C ALA A 86 5.73 8.07 -2.94
N LYS A 87 6.75 7.60 -3.67
CA LYS A 87 6.67 6.38 -4.48
C LYS A 87 6.45 5.14 -3.61
N ASP A 88 7.26 4.94 -2.57
CA ASP A 88 7.15 3.77 -1.70
C ASP A 88 5.84 3.77 -0.92
N THR A 89 5.37 4.96 -0.51
CA THR A 89 4.03 5.14 0.05
C THR A 89 2.95 4.67 -0.92
N SER A 90 3.10 4.94 -2.23
CA SER A 90 2.07 4.58 -3.22
C SER A 90 1.81 3.08 -3.27
N PHE A 91 2.83 2.24 -3.22
CA PHE A 91 2.66 0.79 -3.25
C PHE A 91 1.91 0.27 -2.02
N ILE A 92 2.32 0.71 -0.83
CA ILE A 92 1.67 0.31 0.42
C ILE A 92 0.24 0.89 0.51
N ALA A 93 0.04 2.15 0.11
CA ALA A 93 -1.25 2.82 0.16
C ALA A 93 -2.30 2.14 -0.74
N ILE A 94 -1.92 1.76 -1.97
CA ILE A 94 -2.81 1.04 -2.89
C ILE A 94 -3.31 -0.25 -2.23
N MET A 95 -2.42 -1.05 -1.65
CA MET A 95 -2.78 -2.28 -0.94
C MET A 95 -3.57 -2.00 0.35
N ALA A 96 -3.20 -0.96 1.11
CA ALA A 96 -3.86 -0.60 2.35
C ALA A 96 -5.33 -0.16 2.13
N VAL A 97 -5.62 0.52 1.02
CA VAL A 97 -7.01 0.83 0.64
C VAL A 97 -7.79 -0.48 0.44
N GLY A 98 -7.25 -1.46 -0.29
CA GLY A 98 -7.89 -2.77 -0.47
C GLY A 98 -8.08 -3.53 0.84
N ALA A 99 -7.04 -3.62 1.66
CA ALA A 99 -7.09 -4.25 2.98
C ALA A 99 -8.10 -3.57 3.93
N THR A 100 -8.27 -2.26 3.81
CA THR A 100 -9.26 -1.51 4.61
C THR A 100 -10.69 -2.00 4.35
N PHE A 101 -11.05 -2.39 3.13
CA PHE A 101 -12.36 -2.99 2.84
C PHE A 101 -12.56 -4.32 3.58
N VAL A 102 -11.51 -5.14 3.60
CA VAL A 102 -11.52 -6.42 4.33
C VAL A 102 -11.68 -6.16 5.83
N ILE A 103 -10.88 -5.24 6.40
CA ILE A 103 -10.91 -4.90 7.83
C ILE A 103 -12.26 -4.30 8.22
N ILE A 104 -12.83 -3.37 7.46
CA ILE A 104 -14.17 -2.80 7.71
C ILE A 104 -15.22 -3.92 7.73
N SER A 105 -15.11 -4.96 6.90
CA SER A 105 -16.05 -6.09 6.90
C SER A 105 -15.86 -7.07 8.08
N GLY A 106 -14.90 -6.82 8.98
CA GLY A 106 -14.55 -7.70 10.10
C GLY A 106 -13.62 -8.85 9.71
N GLY A 107 -12.96 -8.77 8.55
CA GLY A 107 -11.96 -9.74 8.09
C GLY A 107 -10.52 -9.25 8.28
N ILE A 108 -9.57 -10.16 8.06
CA ILE A 108 -8.14 -9.86 7.98
C ILE A 108 -7.58 -10.64 6.79
N ASP A 109 -6.71 -10.00 6.00
CA ASP A 109 -6.02 -10.64 4.88
C ASP A 109 -4.50 -10.56 5.10
N LEU A 110 -3.94 -11.66 5.62
CA LEU A 110 -2.49 -11.80 5.81
C LEU A 110 -1.77 -12.21 4.53
N SER A 111 -2.50 -12.62 3.51
CA SER A 111 -1.88 -13.11 2.28
C SER A 111 -1.49 -11.99 1.30
N VAL A 112 -1.83 -10.73 1.59
CA VAL A 112 -1.65 -9.60 0.67
C VAL A 112 -0.22 -9.47 0.15
N GLY A 113 0.80 -9.62 1.01
CA GLY A 113 2.21 -9.57 0.62
C GLY A 113 2.63 -10.77 -0.25
N ALA A 114 2.12 -11.97 0.05
CA ALA A 114 2.37 -13.16 -0.77
C ALA A 114 1.60 -13.13 -2.09
N THR A 115 0.38 -12.59 -2.10
CA THR A 115 -0.41 -12.33 -3.32
C THR A 115 0.32 -11.35 -4.24
N TYR A 116 0.86 -10.27 -3.67
CA TYR A 116 1.71 -9.31 -4.39
C TYR A 116 2.93 -10.00 -5.01
N ALA A 117 3.68 -10.85 -4.26
CA ALA A 117 4.84 -11.57 -4.78
C ALA A 117 4.48 -12.52 -5.93
N LEU A 118 3.44 -13.34 -5.75
CA LEU A 118 3.01 -14.29 -6.78
C LEU A 118 2.55 -13.57 -8.04
N ALA A 119 1.80 -12.48 -7.89
CA ALA A 119 1.36 -11.64 -9.01
C ALA A 119 2.54 -10.98 -9.74
N SER A 120 3.51 -10.44 -8.99
CA SER A 120 4.76 -9.90 -9.54
C SER A 120 5.49 -10.93 -10.39
N VAL A 121 5.70 -12.13 -9.84
CA VAL A 121 6.39 -13.24 -10.52
C VAL A 121 5.65 -13.65 -11.79
N LEU A 122 4.34 -13.88 -11.73
CA LEU A 122 3.58 -14.31 -12.92
C LEU A 122 3.53 -13.23 -14.00
N GLY A 123 3.34 -11.97 -13.61
CA GLY A 123 3.41 -10.85 -14.55
C GLY A 123 4.79 -10.73 -15.20
N ALA A 124 5.85 -10.88 -14.41
CA ALA A 124 7.24 -10.85 -14.88
C ALA A 124 7.56 -11.99 -15.85
N LEU A 125 7.11 -13.21 -15.56
CA LEU A 125 7.30 -14.36 -16.44
C LEU A 125 6.60 -14.17 -17.80
N VAL A 126 5.40 -13.60 -17.80
CA VAL A 126 4.71 -13.27 -19.06
C VAL A 126 5.52 -12.25 -19.87
N PHE A 127 6.06 -11.21 -19.23
CA PHE A 127 6.95 -10.26 -19.90
C PHE A 127 8.25 -10.91 -20.39
N GLN A 128 8.81 -11.83 -19.63
CA GLN A 128 10.03 -12.55 -20.01
C GLN A 128 9.79 -13.45 -21.22
N VAL A 129 8.65 -14.14 -21.29
CA VAL A 129 8.33 -15.07 -22.41
C VAL A 129 7.88 -14.32 -23.65
N PHE A 130 6.97 -13.36 -23.52
CA PHE A 130 6.30 -12.69 -24.65
C PHE A 130 6.84 -11.28 -24.91
N GLY A 131 7.76 -10.77 -24.11
CA GLY A 131 8.40 -9.48 -24.31
C GLY A 131 9.37 -9.48 -25.49
N PRO A 132 9.93 -8.32 -25.87
CA PRO A 132 10.75 -8.15 -27.06
C PRO A 132 12.00 -9.04 -27.13
N THR A 133 12.50 -9.47 -25.98
CA THR A 133 13.69 -10.35 -25.85
C THR A 133 13.34 -11.76 -25.41
N GLY A 134 12.06 -12.10 -25.38
CA GLY A 134 11.57 -13.38 -24.88
C GLY A 134 11.66 -14.50 -25.88
N SER A 135 11.54 -15.74 -25.40
CA SER A 135 11.58 -16.97 -26.23
C SER A 135 10.43 -17.07 -27.23
N GLN A 136 9.31 -16.41 -26.94
CA GLN A 136 8.13 -16.32 -27.80
C GLN A 136 7.75 -14.83 -28.01
N ALA A 137 8.76 -14.02 -28.36
CA ALA A 137 8.59 -12.59 -28.52
C ALA A 137 7.42 -12.24 -29.47
N LEU A 138 6.48 -11.48 -28.97
CA LEU A 138 5.41 -10.92 -29.79
C LEU A 138 5.94 -9.68 -30.49
N ALA A 139 5.65 -9.56 -31.77
CA ALA A 139 6.16 -8.50 -32.65
C ALA A 139 5.79 -7.07 -32.19
N SER A 140 4.88 -6.94 -31.25
CA SER A 140 4.39 -5.64 -30.75
C SER A 140 4.27 -5.62 -29.23
N GLY A 141 4.91 -4.64 -28.60
CA GLY A 141 4.73 -4.34 -27.18
C GLY A 141 3.27 -4.04 -26.78
N TRP A 142 2.44 -3.71 -27.77
CA TRP A 142 1.00 -3.49 -27.60
C TRP A 142 0.23 -4.76 -27.16
N ILE A 143 0.79 -5.95 -27.39
CA ILE A 143 0.17 -7.21 -26.98
C ILE A 143 0.82 -7.72 -25.67
N SER A 144 2.14 -7.68 -25.57
CA SER A 144 2.87 -8.21 -24.41
C SER A 144 2.58 -7.43 -23.13
N VAL A 145 2.40 -6.10 -23.23
CA VAL A 145 2.09 -5.26 -22.05
C VAL A 145 0.71 -5.55 -21.47
N PRO A 146 -0.40 -5.53 -22.24
CA PRO A 146 -1.70 -5.93 -21.73
C PRO A 146 -1.74 -7.36 -21.20
N LEU A 147 -1.03 -8.30 -21.83
CA LEU A 147 -0.99 -9.68 -21.39
C LEU A 147 -0.29 -9.84 -20.03
N GLY A 148 0.84 -9.17 -19.83
CA GLY A 148 1.54 -9.14 -18.53
C GLY A 148 0.70 -8.45 -17.44
N LEU A 149 0.01 -7.37 -17.78
CA LEU A 149 -0.94 -6.69 -16.88
C LEU A 149 -2.07 -7.63 -16.45
N LEU A 150 -2.69 -8.32 -17.41
CA LEU A 150 -3.77 -9.28 -17.13
C LEU A 150 -3.25 -10.45 -16.28
N ALA A 151 -2.06 -10.96 -16.55
CA ALA A 151 -1.46 -12.03 -15.77
C ALA A 151 -1.20 -11.59 -14.32
N CYS A 152 -0.62 -10.41 -14.11
CA CYS A 152 -0.31 -9.87 -12.80
C CYS A 152 -1.59 -9.59 -12.00
N VAL A 153 -2.46 -8.71 -12.50
CA VAL A 153 -3.68 -8.28 -11.80
C VAL A 153 -4.71 -9.40 -11.74
N GLY A 154 -4.81 -10.22 -12.79
CA GLY A 154 -5.69 -11.38 -12.84
C GLY A 154 -5.30 -12.45 -11.80
N CYS A 155 -4.01 -12.78 -11.71
CA CYS A 155 -3.49 -13.69 -10.67
C CYS A 155 -3.86 -13.22 -9.26
N ALA A 156 -3.56 -11.97 -8.95
CA ALA A 156 -3.86 -11.39 -7.64
C ALA A 156 -5.37 -11.38 -7.33
N SER A 157 -6.20 -11.10 -8.34
CA SER A 157 -7.66 -11.14 -8.20
C SER A 157 -8.16 -12.57 -7.95
N VAL A 158 -7.56 -13.57 -8.59
CA VAL A 158 -7.85 -15.00 -8.36
C VAL A 158 -7.43 -15.41 -6.96
N CYS A 159 -6.27 -14.96 -6.47
CA CYS A 159 -5.84 -15.19 -5.08
C CYS A 159 -6.85 -14.61 -4.08
N GLY A 160 -7.28 -13.36 -4.28
CA GLY A 160 -8.33 -12.75 -3.45
C GLY A 160 -9.66 -13.49 -3.53
N LEU A 161 -10.07 -13.90 -4.74
CA LEU A 161 -11.27 -14.70 -4.96
C LEU A 161 -11.19 -16.04 -4.22
N SER A 162 -10.04 -16.73 -4.28
CA SER A 162 -9.83 -18.01 -3.59
C SER A 162 -9.93 -17.86 -2.08
N ASN A 163 -9.33 -16.80 -1.50
CA ASN A 163 -9.46 -16.48 -0.08
C ASN A 163 -10.93 -16.27 0.31
N GLY A 164 -11.60 -15.35 -0.41
CA GLY A 164 -13.02 -15.06 -0.15
C GLY A 164 -13.91 -16.29 -0.29
N ALA A 165 -13.69 -17.10 -1.31
CA ALA A 165 -14.45 -18.33 -1.55
C ALA A 165 -14.25 -19.36 -0.43
N MET A 166 -13.02 -19.60 0.01
CA MET A 166 -12.74 -20.53 1.13
C MET A 166 -13.34 -20.03 2.44
N ILE A 167 -13.21 -18.73 2.75
CA ILE A 167 -13.77 -18.12 3.97
C ILE A 167 -15.32 -18.31 3.99
N VAL A 168 -15.98 -18.05 2.86
CA VAL A 168 -17.43 -18.15 2.74
C VAL A 168 -17.90 -19.59 2.75
N ALA A 169 -17.26 -20.47 1.99
CA ALA A 169 -17.68 -21.86 1.83
C ALA A 169 -17.42 -22.71 3.08
N LEU A 170 -16.21 -22.54 3.68
CA LEU A 170 -15.80 -23.34 4.84
C LEU A 170 -16.26 -22.74 6.17
N LYS A 171 -16.71 -21.46 6.16
CA LYS A 171 -17.14 -20.72 7.38
C LYS A 171 -16.04 -20.68 8.45
N VAL A 172 -14.78 -20.68 8.03
CA VAL A 172 -13.60 -20.62 8.90
C VAL A 172 -13.19 -19.15 9.09
N HIS A 173 -12.58 -18.87 10.24
CA HIS A 173 -12.10 -17.51 10.52
C HIS A 173 -11.12 -17.04 9.44
N PRO A 174 -11.28 -15.82 8.90
CA PRO A 174 -10.45 -15.26 7.82
C PRO A 174 -8.96 -15.38 8.07
N PHE A 175 -8.50 -15.13 9.30
CA PHE A 175 -7.12 -15.22 9.71
C PHE A 175 -6.48 -16.57 9.36
N ILE A 176 -7.17 -17.70 9.61
CA ILE A 176 -6.64 -19.05 9.38
C ILE A 176 -6.47 -19.29 7.88
N ILE A 177 -7.47 -18.91 7.08
CA ILE A 177 -7.42 -19.08 5.62
C ILE A 177 -6.29 -18.23 5.03
N THR A 178 -6.23 -16.94 5.36
CA THR A 178 -5.25 -16.03 4.78
C THR A 178 -3.83 -16.29 5.26
N LEU A 179 -3.64 -16.82 6.47
CA LEU A 179 -2.33 -17.31 6.93
C LEU A 179 -1.88 -18.54 6.13
N GLY A 180 -2.78 -19.49 5.89
CA GLY A 180 -2.48 -20.67 5.08
C GLY A 180 -2.17 -20.30 3.63
N THR A 181 -2.99 -19.45 3.01
CA THR A 181 -2.77 -19.01 1.63
C THR A 181 -1.55 -18.10 1.48
N MET A 182 -1.18 -17.34 2.50
CA MET A 182 0.11 -16.62 2.54
C MET A 182 1.29 -17.57 2.30
N ALA A 183 1.32 -18.69 3.02
CA ALA A 183 2.37 -19.69 2.85
C ALA A 183 2.29 -20.37 1.47
N ILE A 184 1.09 -20.71 1.01
CA ILE A 184 0.86 -21.36 -0.29
C ILE A 184 1.30 -20.44 -1.44
N PHE A 185 0.83 -19.18 -1.49
CA PHE A 185 1.14 -18.25 -2.57
C PHE A 185 2.64 -17.91 -2.62
N ARG A 186 3.27 -17.73 -1.44
CA ARG A 186 4.71 -17.52 -1.33
C ARG A 186 5.48 -18.74 -1.80
N GLY A 187 5.05 -19.93 -1.40
CA GLY A 187 5.64 -21.20 -1.82
C GLY A 187 5.53 -21.41 -3.33
N ILE A 188 4.37 -21.14 -3.94
CA ILE A 188 4.17 -21.22 -5.40
C ILE A 188 5.14 -20.27 -6.13
N ALA A 189 5.24 -19.00 -5.68
CA ALA A 189 6.17 -18.04 -6.26
C ALA A 189 7.62 -18.53 -6.19
N PHE A 190 8.02 -19.11 -5.05
CA PHE A 190 9.36 -19.67 -4.87
C PHE A 190 9.62 -20.87 -5.78
N VAL A 191 8.69 -21.82 -5.86
CA VAL A 191 8.81 -23.03 -6.69
C VAL A 191 8.94 -22.66 -8.18
N ILE A 192 8.10 -21.73 -8.67
CA ILE A 192 8.10 -21.31 -10.07
C ILE A 192 9.43 -20.61 -10.43
N THR A 193 9.96 -19.78 -9.55
CA THR A 193 11.19 -19.01 -9.79
C THR A 193 12.46 -19.76 -9.39
N GLN A 194 12.33 -20.86 -8.64
CA GLN A 194 13.46 -21.52 -7.98
C GLN A 194 14.33 -20.55 -7.17
N GLY A 195 13.70 -19.53 -6.60
CA GLY A 195 14.37 -18.45 -5.86
C GLY A 195 15.13 -17.44 -6.73
N GLN A 196 15.08 -17.57 -8.05
CA GLN A 196 15.76 -16.66 -8.98
C GLN A 196 14.90 -15.40 -9.22
N SER A 197 15.59 -14.30 -9.54
CA SER A 197 14.93 -13.07 -9.98
C SER A 197 14.49 -13.18 -11.43
N VAL A 198 13.26 -12.76 -11.71
CA VAL A 198 12.69 -12.69 -13.06
C VAL A 198 12.76 -11.24 -13.53
N GLY A 199 13.46 -10.99 -14.63
CA GLY A 199 13.64 -9.67 -15.23
C GLY A 199 13.34 -9.68 -16.73
N SER A 200 13.80 -8.63 -17.45
CA SER A 200 13.64 -8.49 -18.90
C SER A 200 12.24 -8.05 -19.34
N PHE A 201 11.86 -6.81 -18.95
CA PHE A 201 10.56 -6.23 -19.27
C PHE A 201 10.62 -5.32 -20.51
N PRO A 202 9.51 -5.16 -21.26
CA PRO A 202 9.42 -4.21 -22.36
C PRO A 202 9.83 -2.79 -21.91
N ALA A 203 10.73 -2.14 -22.65
CA ALA A 203 11.22 -0.80 -22.33
C ALA A 203 10.07 0.20 -22.19
N ALA A 204 9.12 0.19 -23.15
CA ALA A 204 7.96 1.08 -23.13
C ALA A 204 7.12 0.97 -21.85
N PHE A 205 6.99 -0.23 -21.28
CA PHE A 205 6.29 -0.42 -20.00
C PHE A 205 7.08 0.19 -18.83
N ARG A 206 8.39 -0.07 -18.78
CA ARG A 206 9.26 0.49 -17.75
C ARG A 206 9.31 2.01 -17.82
N ASP A 207 9.44 2.58 -19.02
CA ASP A 207 9.52 4.03 -19.23
C ASP A 207 8.22 4.71 -18.83
N LEU A 208 7.07 4.07 -19.11
CA LEU A 208 5.76 4.56 -18.66
C LEU A 208 5.66 4.60 -17.13
N VAL A 209 6.06 3.51 -16.44
CA VAL A 209 5.96 3.42 -14.99
C VAL A 209 7.00 4.31 -14.30
N ARG A 210 8.19 4.44 -14.90
CA ARG A 210 9.29 5.29 -14.42
C ARG A 210 9.21 6.73 -14.87
N TRP A 211 8.13 7.11 -15.57
CA TRP A 211 7.99 8.49 -16.01
C TRP A 211 8.09 9.45 -14.83
N GLU A 212 9.17 10.22 -14.81
CA GLU A 212 9.56 11.09 -13.71
C GLU A 212 9.47 12.56 -14.12
N ILE A 213 9.02 13.38 -13.17
CA ILE A 213 9.04 14.85 -13.30
C ILE A 213 10.00 15.42 -12.26
N GLY A 214 10.79 16.40 -12.69
CA GLY A 214 11.68 17.15 -11.81
C GLY A 214 12.78 16.30 -11.17
N ASN A 215 12.78 16.17 -9.84
CA ASN A 215 13.83 15.53 -9.06
C ASN A 215 13.63 14.02 -8.83
N GLY A 216 13.06 13.29 -9.77
CA GLY A 216 12.84 11.84 -9.66
C GLY A 216 11.49 11.45 -9.08
N LEU A 217 10.49 12.35 -9.15
CA LEU A 217 9.14 12.03 -8.76
C LEU A 217 8.45 11.18 -9.83
N SER A 218 8.28 9.90 -9.55
CA SER A 218 7.54 8.98 -10.45
C SER A 218 6.05 9.25 -10.38
N LEU A 219 5.49 9.75 -11.47
CA LEU A 219 4.07 10.14 -11.51
C LEU A 219 3.12 8.95 -11.53
N MET A 220 3.47 7.88 -12.22
CA MET A 220 2.55 6.76 -12.45
C MET A 220 2.10 6.08 -11.15
N PRO A 221 3.00 5.69 -10.21
CA PRO A 221 2.58 5.13 -8.93
C PRO A 221 1.70 6.08 -8.11
N LEU A 222 2.03 7.38 -8.08
CA LEU A 222 1.24 8.40 -7.38
C LEU A 222 -0.15 8.59 -8.00
N THR A 223 -0.23 8.68 -9.32
CA THR A 223 -1.51 8.85 -10.03
C THR A 223 -2.43 7.66 -9.77
N VAL A 224 -1.89 6.43 -9.85
CA VAL A 224 -2.67 5.22 -9.58
C VAL A 224 -3.08 5.16 -8.11
N MET A 225 -2.22 5.53 -7.17
CA MET A 225 -2.57 5.64 -5.75
C MET A 225 -3.75 6.60 -5.54
N VAL A 226 -3.68 7.81 -6.13
CA VAL A 226 -4.77 8.80 -6.02
C VAL A 226 -6.05 8.28 -6.66
N LEU A 227 -5.96 7.60 -7.81
CA LEU A 227 -7.11 6.98 -8.46
C LEU A 227 -7.77 5.92 -7.55
N ILE A 228 -6.97 5.01 -6.97
CA ILE A 228 -7.47 3.97 -6.05
C ILE A 228 -8.05 4.59 -4.78
N LEU A 229 -7.42 5.63 -4.24
CA LEU A 229 -7.97 6.41 -3.12
C LEU A 229 -9.35 6.97 -3.45
N VAL A 230 -9.49 7.65 -4.60
CA VAL A 230 -10.76 8.28 -5.01
C VAL A 230 -11.83 7.22 -5.26
N LEU A 231 -11.50 6.14 -5.97
CA LEU A 231 -12.43 5.04 -6.21
C LEU A 231 -12.84 4.35 -4.90
N GLY A 232 -11.90 4.10 -4.00
CA GLY A 232 -12.16 3.52 -2.68
C GLY A 232 -13.03 4.45 -1.81
N TRP A 233 -12.75 5.75 -1.82
CA TRP A 233 -13.57 6.74 -1.14
C TRP A 233 -15.01 6.80 -1.69
N ILE A 234 -15.18 6.85 -3.02
CA ILE A 234 -16.51 6.84 -3.66
C ILE A 234 -17.25 5.54 -3.27
N TYR A 235 -16.59 4.40 -3.38
CA TYR A 235 -17.20 3.11 -3.05
C TYR A 235 -17.68 3.08 -1.60
N LEU A 236 -16.82 3.40 -0.66
CA LEU A 236 -17.14 3.32 0.77
C LEU A 236 -18.14 4.39 1.21
N SER A 237 -18.03 5.63 0.71
CA SER A 237 -18.82 6.76 1.22
C SER A 237 -20.10 7.03 0.42
N LYS A 238 -20.16 6.69 -0.88
CA LYS A 238 -21.27 7.07 -1.76
C LYS A 238 -22.13 5.87 -2.19
N LEU A 239 -21.54 4.69 -2.37
CA LEU A 239 -22.27 3.55 -2.92
C LEU A 239 -23.01 2.74 -1.83
N ALA A 240 -24.13 2.13 -2.22
CA ALA A 240 -24.85 1.19 -1.35
C ALA A 240 -24.00 -0.04 -0.99
N ALA A 241 -23.11 -0.47 -1.87
CA ALA A 241 -22.18 -1.55 -1.64
C ALA A 241 -21.24 -1.24 -0.45
N GLY A 242 -20.68 -0.04 -0.37
CA GLY A 242 -19.84 0.39 0.76
C GLY A 242 -20.61 0.38 2.09
N ARG A 243 -21.85 0.89 2.09
CA ARG A 243 -22.70 0.84 3.30
C ARG A 243 -22.94 -0.59 3.80
N ARG A 244 -23.06 -1.58 2.87
CA ARG A 244 -23.18 -3.00 3.24
C ARG A 244 -21.90 -3.53 3.89
N VAL A 245 -20.72 -3.10 3.44
CA VAL A 245 -19.43 -3.47 4.05
C VAL A 245 -19.39 -3.01 5.50
N TYR A 246 -19.73 -1.74 5.78
CA TYR A 246 -19.81 -1.20 7.15
C TYR A 246 -20.85 -1.91 8.00
N ALA A 247 -22.03 -2.20 7.45
CA ALA A 247 -23.09 -2.87 8.16
C ALA A 247 -22.66 -4.28 8.62
N ILE A 248 -22.02 -5.06 7.74
CA ILE A 248 -21.52 -6.40 8.05
C ILE A 248 -20.47 -6.35 9.16
N GLY A 249 -19.50 -5.43 9.07
CA GLY A 249 -18.48 -5.29 10.09
C GLY A 249 -19.02 -4.78 11.43
N GLY A 250 -20.12 -4.00 11.42
CA GLY A 250 -20.78 -3.55 12.64
C GLY A 250 -21.55 -4.68 13.34
N ASN A 251 -22.35 -5.44 12.60
CA ASN A 251 -23.05 -6.61 13.09
C ASN A 251 -23.47 -7.52 11.92
N GLU A 252 -22.73 -8.59 11.72
CA GLU A 252 -22.96 -9.53 10.63
C GLU A 252 -24.34 -10.19 10.72
N LEU A 253 -24.76 -10.60 11.93
CA LEU A 253 -26.02 -11.29 12.14
C LEU A 253 -27.22 -10.37 11.82
N ALA A 254 -27.19 -9.13 12.33
CA ALA A 254 -28.23 -8.15 12.03
C ALA A 254 -28.27 -7.80 10.52
N SER A 255 -27.10 -7.71 9.87
CA SER A 255 -27.01 -7.49 8.42
C SER A 255 -27.65 -8.61 7.62
N ARG A 256 -27.46 -9.86 8.04
CA ARG A 256 -28.07 -11.04 7.43
C ARG A 256 -29.60 -10.99 7.55
N PHE A 257 -30.13 -10.69 8.73
CA PHE A 257 -31.57 -10.54 8.95
C PHE A 257 -32.17 -9.36 8.18
N SER A 258 -31.38 -8.33 7.88
CA SER A 258 -31.81 -7.20 7.03
C SER A 258 -31.74 -7.50 5.52
N GLY A 259 -31.49 -8.75 5.12
CA GLY A 259 -31.48 -9.18 3.73
C GLY A 259 -30.19 -8.88 2.97
N ILE A 260 -29.10 -8.49 3.66
CA ILE A 260 -27.80 -8.30 3.03
C ILE A 260 -27.20 -9.69 2.73
N ARG A 261 -26.75 -9.89 1.49
CA ARG A 261 -26.06 -11.12 1.08
C ARG A 261 -24.59 -11.06 1.54
N VAL A 262 -24.37 -11.39 2.82
CA VAL A 262 -23.07 -11.29 3.51
C VAL A 262 -21.97 -12.00 2.72
N GLU A 263 -22.25 -13.19 2.20
CA GLU A 263 -21.27 -14.01 1.45
C GLU A 263 -20.74 -13.28 0.22
N ARG A 264 -21.62 -12.63 -0.55
CA ARG A 264 -21.21 -11.88 -1.75
C ARG A 264 -20.37 -10.65 -1.41
N VAL A 265 -20.70 -9.97 -0.32
CA VAL A 265 -19.94 -8.81 0.12
C VAL A 265 -18.56 -9.24 0.62
N LYS A 266 -18.49 -10.30 1.45
CA LYS A 266 -17.19 -10.85 1.88
C LYS A 266 -16.35 -11.27 0.68
N LEU A 267 -16.90 -12.02 -0.27
CA LEU A 267 -16.20 -12.40 -1.49
C LEU A 267 -15.65 -11.19 -2.23
N SER A 268 -16.46 -10.15 -2.41
CA SER A 268 -16.06 -8.95 -3.14
C SER A 268 -14.91 -8.18 -2.48
N VAL A 269 -14.89 -8.05 -1.13
CA VAL A 269 -13.82 -7.30 -0.45
C VAL A 269 -12.47 -8.03 -0.52
N TYR A 270 -12.45 -9.37 -0.52
CA TYR A 270 -11.22 -10.14 -0.75
C TYR A 270 -10.74 -10.04 -2.20
N VAL A 271 -11.65 -10.00 -3.18
CA VAL A 271 -11.29 -9.73 -4.59
C VAL A 271 -10.69 -8.33 -4.71
N TYR A 272 -11.24 -7.31 -4.04
CA TYR A 272 -10.65 -5.96 -4.03
C TYR A 272 -9.28 -5.93 -3.36
N SER A 273 -9.06 -6.67 -2.26
CA SER A 273 -7.74 -6.81 -1.65
C SER A 273 -6.72 -7.39 -2.64
N GLY A 274 -7.08 -8.49 -3.31
CA GLY A 274 -6.24 -9.08 -4.34
C GLY A 274 -6.00 -8.13 -5.52
N LEU A 275 -7.05 -7.49 -6.04
CA LEU A 275 -6.93 -6.53 -7.14
C LEU A 275 -5.93 -5.41 -6.83
N THR A 276 -6.03 -4.80 -5.66
CA THR A 276 -5.12 -3.73 -5.25
C THR A 276 -3.69 -4.22 -5.04
N ALA A 277 -3.51 -5.45 -4.52
CA ALA A 277 -2.20 -6.08 -4.43
C ALA A 277 -1.59 -6.32 -5.82
N GLY A 278 -2.39 -6.77 -6.81
CA GLY A 278 -1.95 -6.95 -8.18
C GLY A 278 -1.58 -5.64 -8.89
N ILE A 279 -2.33 -4.56 -8.63
CA ILE A 279 -2.01 -3.23 -9.17
C ILE A 279 -0.68 -2.72 -8.58
N ALA A 280 -0.48 -2.85 -7.27
CA ALA A 280 0.77 -2.46 -6.62
C ALA A 280 1.95 -3.30 -7.13
N ALA A 281 1.76 -4.61 -7.32
CA ALA A 281 2.73 -5.53 -7.89
C ALA A 281 3.15 -5.12 -9.31
N LEU A 282 2.18 -4.83 -10.17
CA LEU A 282 2.41 -4.38 -11.54
C LEU A 282 3.26 -3.10 -11.59
N LEU A 283 2.91 -2.11 -10.79
CA LEU A 283 3.66 -0.85 -10.70
C LEU A 283 5.09 -1.09 -10.20
N SER A 284 5.26 -1.98 -9.22
CA SER A 284 6.56 -2.31 -8.66
C SER A 284 7.47 -2.99 -9.67
N ILE A 285 7.00 -4.02 -10.38
CA ILE A 285 7.81 -4.68 -11.41
C ILE A 285 8.18 -3.74 -12.55
N GLY A 286 7.27 -2.83 -12.94
CA GLY A 286 7.57 -1.80 -13.93
C GLY A 286 8.64 -0.83 -13.44
N TYR A 287 8.60 -0.44 -12.16
CA TYR A 287 9.56 0.48 -11.58
C TYR A 287 10.93 -0.18 -11.34
N TYR A 288 10.98 -1.31 -10.63
CA TYR A 288 12.24 -1.98 -10.26
C TYR A 288 12.85 -2.80 -11.40
N GLY A 289 12.05 -3.23 -12.36
CA GLY A 289 12.50 -4.01 -13.52
C GLY A 289 12.83 -5.47 -13.19
N ALA A 290 12.39 -5.96 -12.04
CA ALA A 290 12.58 -7.34 -11.60
C ALA A 290 11.45 -7.77 -10.67
N ALA A 291 11.22 -9.08 -10.58
CA ALA A 291 10.33 -9.71 -9.61
C ALA A 291 11.06 -10.88 -8.94
N THR A 292 10.80 -11.05 -7.64
CA THR A 292 11.33 -12.18 -6.85
C THR A 292 10.24 -12.80 -5.99
N SER A 293 10.42 -14.05 -5.59
CA SER A 293 9.53 -14.71 -4.63
C SER A 293 9.55 -14.05 -3.24
N GLY A 294 10.62 -13.30 -2.92
CA GLY A 294 10.77 -12.55 -1.69
C GLY A 294 10.08 -11.19 -1.68
N ASP A 295 9.59 -10.71 -2.83
CA ASP A 295 8.93 -9.41 -2.92
C ASP A 295 7.72 -9.33 -1.97
N GLY A 296 7.52 -8.16 -1.39
CA GLY A 296 6.41 -7.95 -0.46
C GLY A 296 6.49 -8.75 0.85
N GLN A 297 7.63 -9.32 1.22
CA GLN A 297 7.80 -9.94 2.53
C GLN A 297 7.70 -8.87 3.63
N GLY A 298 6.81 -9.08 4.60
CA GLY A 298 6.50 -8.10 5.64
C GLY A 298 5.48 -7.03 5.23
N TYR A 299 5.09 -6.96 3.95
CA TYR A 299 4.09 -6.00 3.49
C TYR A 299 2.71 -6.24 4.10
N GLU A 300 2.38 -7.48 4.45
CA GLU A 300 1.16 -7.82 5.19
C GLU A 300 1.04 -7.01 6.48
N LEU A 301 2.14 -6.90 7.24
CA LEU A 301 2.16 -6.11 8.48
C LEU A 301 2.07 -4.61 8.19
N ASN A 302 2.83 -4.11 7.22
CA ASN A 302 2.83 -2.70 6.84
C ASN A 302 1.46 -2.24 6.33
N VAL A 303 0.79 -3.07 5.53
CA VAL A 303 -0.52 -2.79 4.95
C VAL A 303 -1.61 -2.77 6.02
N ILE A 304 -1.62 -3.76 6.91
CA ILE A 304 -2.55 -3.82 8.04
C ILE A 304 -2.28 -2.66 9.00
N ALA A 305 -1.01 -2.40 9.33
CA ALA A 305 -0.61 -1.26 10.15
C ALA A 305 -1.10 0.06 9.56
N ALA A 306 -0.91 0.28 8.26
CA ALA A 306 -1.37 1.47 7.56
C ALA A 306 -2.89 1.64 7.66
N ALA A 307 -3.66 0.57 7.44
CA ALA A 307 -5.10 0.60 7.56
C ALA A 307 -5.57 0.89 9.00
N VAL A 308 -4.97 0.22 10.01
CA VAL A 308 -5.36 0.35 11.43
C VAL A 308 -4.96 1.70 12.01
N VAL A 309 -3.71 2.13 11.79
CA VAL A 309 -3.23 3.47 12.17
C VAL A 309 -4.04 4.55 11.45
N GLY A 310 -4.44 4.29 10.21
CA GLY A 310 -5.35 5.11 9.41
C GLY A 310 -6.79 5.13 9.90
N GLY A 311 -7.12 4.40 10.99
CA GLY A 311 -8.41 4.41 11.66
C GLY A 311 -9.37 3.29 11.30
N ALA A 312 -8.91 2.25 10.60
CA ALA A 312 -9.71 1.05 10.42
C ALA A 312 -9.69 0.22 11.71
N SER A 313 -10.88 -0.12 12.23
CA SER A 313 -10.99 -0.93 13.44
C SER A 313 -10.94 -2.42 13.10
N LEU A 314 -10.07 -3.17 13.78
CA LEU A 314 -9.99 -4.64 13.64
C LEU A 314 -11.28 -5.34 14.09
N SER A 315 -12.11 -4.67 14.90
CA SER A 315 -13.45 -5.17 15.26
C SER A 315 -14.47 -5.01 14.12
N GLY A 316 -14.09 -4.38 13.00
CA GLY A 316 -14.97 -4.08 11.87
C GLY A 316 -15.81 -2.81 12.03
N GLY A 317 -16.54 -2.45 10.97
CA GLY A 317 -17.52 -1.37 10.96
C GLY A 317 -16.96 0.05 10.93
N LYS A 318 -15.64 0.25 10.95
CA LYS A 318 -14.97 1.56 10.92
C LYS A 318 -13.74 1.53 10.04
N GLY A 319 -13.46 2.64 9.36
CA GLY A 319 -12.28 2.82 8.51
C GLY A 319 -12.55 3.74 7.33
N SER A 320 -11.52 4.23 6.66
CA SER A 320 -11.63 5.04 5.42
C SER A 320 -10.47 4.80 4.47
N ALA A 321 -10.73 5.03 3.18
CA ALA A 321 -9.69 4.99 2.16
C ALA A 321 -8.63 6.10 2.37
N LEU A 322 -9.05 7.30 2.79
CA LEU A 322 -8.13 8.39 3.08
C LEU A 322 -7.24 8.07 4.28
N GLY A 323 -7.85 7.55 5.37
CA GLY A 323 -7.09 7.11 6.54
C GLY A 323 -6.04 6.07 6.18
N ALA A 324 -6.37 5.08 5.35
CA ALA A 324 -5.43 4.06 4.88
C ALA A 324 -4.21 4.66 4.16
N VAL A 325 -4.42 5.65 3.29
CA VAL A 325 -3.33 6.35 2.58
C VAL A 325 -2.47 7.17 3.54
N LEU A 326 -3.09 7.90 4.47
CA LEU A 326 -2.35 8.66 5.50
C LEU A 326 -1.57 7.72 6.43
N GLY A 327 -2.17 6.58 6.81
CA GLY A 327 -1.49 5.55 7.58
C GLY A 327 -0.31 4.94 6.83
N ALA A 328 -0.45 4.68 5.53
CA ALA A 328 0.65 4.21 4.68
C ALA A 328 1.79 5.24 4.61
N LEU A 329 1.47 6.53 4.48
CA LEU A 329 2.46 7.60 4.53
C LEU A 329 3.19 7.60 5.88
N LEU A 330 2.48 7.48 6.99
CA LEU A 330 3.12 7.43 8.32
C LEU A 330 4.06 6.22 8.46
N ILE A 331 3.63 5.02 8.06
CA ILE A 331 4.47 3.81 8.10
C ILE A 331 5.73 4.00 7.24
N GLN A 332 5.60 4.57 6.04
CA GLN A 332 6.74 4.82 5.18
C GLN A 332 7.66 5.93 5.71
N MET A 333 7.11 6.95 6.37
CA MET A 333 7.92 7.96 7.07
C MET A 333 8.72 7.35 8.22
N ILE A 334 8.15 6.40 8.97
CA ILE A 334 8.88 5.66 10.01
C ILE A 334 10.02 4.86 9.37
N SER A 335 9.76 4.12 8.29
CA SER A 335 10.78 3.35 7.57
C SER A 335 11.90 4.24 7.02
N SER A 336 11.56 5.37 6.39
CA SER A 336 12.51 6.36 5.91
C SER A 336 13.30 7.01 7.07
N GLY A 337 12.62 7.29 8.18
CA GLY A 337 13.21 7.88 9.39
C GLY A 337 14.27 6.98 10.01
N ILE A 338 14.08 5.67 10.05
CA ILE A 338 15.06 4.70 10.52
C ILE A 338 16.38 4.85 9.74
N VAL A 339 16.27 4.90 8.40
CA VAL A 339 17.43 5.07 7.51
C VAL A 339 18.09 6.45 7.70
N ILE A 340 17.30 7.52 7.77
CA ILE A 340 17.78 8.90 7.92
C ILE A 340 18.54 9.10 9.23
N LEU A 341 18.03 8.49 10.31
CA LEU A 341 18.65 8.57 11.65
C LEU A 341 19.84 7.62 11.81
N GLY A 342 20.18 6.83 10.79
CA GLY A 342 21.30 5.89 10.82
C GLY A 342 21.04 4.68 11.73
N ILE A 343 19.77 4.37 12.02
CA ILE A 343 19.39 3.17 12.76
C ILE A 343 19.49 1.97 11.81
N ASP A 344 19.98 0.84 12.29
CA ASP A 344 20.08 -0.37 11.48
C ASP A 344 18.67 -0.79 10.99
N GLN A 345 18.55 -1.03 9.69
CA GLN A 345 17.29 -1.35 9.03
C GLN A 345 16.63 -2.64 9.56
N ASN A 346 17.41 -3.52 10.19
CA ASN A 346 16.91 -4.71 10.86
C ASN A 346 15.94 -4.39 12.01
N TYR A 347 16.02 -3.20 12.62
CA TYR A 347 15.07 -2.74 13.62
C TYR A 347 13.72 -2.30 13.04
N SER A 348 13.61 -2.15 11.72
CA SER A 348 12.40 -1.65 11.07
C SER A 348 11.17 -2.49 11.42
N GLN A 349 11.27 -3.82 11.34
CA GLN A 349 10.16 -4.72 11.67
C GLN A 349 9.77 -4.65 13.15
N ILE A 350 10.75 -4.48 14.05
CA ILE A 350 10.49 -4.34 15.48
C ILE A 350 9.71 -3.06 15.76
N ILE A 351 10.15 -1.94 15.16
CA ILE A 351 9.53 -0.62 15.34
C ILE A 351 8.12 -0.62 14.75
N ILE A 352 7.94 -1.13 13.53
CA ILE A 352 6.62 -1.23 12.90
C ILE A 352 5.69 -2.12 13.71
N GLY A 353 6.16 -3.28 14.19
CA GLY A 353 5.40 -4.16 15.06
C GLY A 353 4.95 -3.46 16.35
N ALA A 354 5.83 -2.69 17.00
CA ALA A 354 5.49 -1.89 18.17
C ALA A 354 4.43 -0.83 17.86
N VAL A 355 4.52 -0.15 16.71
CA VAL A 355 3.52 0.83 16.27
C VAL A 355 2.17 0.17 16.04
N VAL A 356 2.13 -1.03 15.45
CA VAL A 356 0.87 -1.79 15.27
C VAL A 356 0.23 -2.11 16.61
N ILE A 357 1.02 -2.65 17.56
CA ILE A 357 0.52 -2.98 18.91
C ILE A 357 -0.04 -1.71 19.58
N LEU A 358 0.70 -0.61 19.53
CA LEU A 358 0.27 0.66 20.13
C LEU A 358 -1.05 1.15 19.51
N ALA A 359 -1.18 1.09 18.18
CA ALA A 359 -2.40 1.50 17.48
C ALA A 359 -3.60 0.64 17.91
N VAL A 360 -3.43 -0.68 17.99
CA VAL A 360 -4.49 -1.60 18.42
C VAL A 360 -4.88 -1.37 19.90
N VAL A 361 -3.92 -1.15 20.76
CA VAL A 361 -4.18 -0.85 22.19
C VAL A 361 -4.97 0.47 22.32
N LEU A 362 -4.59 1.49 21.59
CA LEU A 362 -5.32 2.77 21.56
C LEU A 362 -6.77 2.63 21.04
N ASP A 363 -6.99 1.84 19.99
CA ASP A 363 -8.35 1.56 19.47
C ASP A 363 -9.20 0.83 20.52
N GLN A 364 -8.62 -0.16 21.24
CA GLN A 364 -9.31 -0.88 22.31
C GLN A 364 -9.65 0.03 23.49
N ILE A 365 -8.74 0.89 23.91
CA ILE A 365 -8.98 1.86 24.99
C ILE A 365 -10.11 2.82 24.61
N ASN A 366 -10.08 3.35 23.38
CA ASN A 366 -11.13 4.26 22.89
C ASN A 366 -12.50 3.56 22.84
N THR A 367 -12.53 2.32 22.39
CA THR A 367 -13.78 1.52 22.36
C THR A 367 -14.31 1.25 23.76
N TRP A 368 -13.45 0.95 24.72
CA TRP A 368 -13.82 0.70 26.10
C TRP A 368 -14.34 1.99 26.80
N LEU A 369 -13.70 3.14 26.58
CA LEU A 369 -14.15 4.44 27.08
C LEU A 369 -15.52 4.83 26.50
N ALA A 370 -15.73 4.59 25.20
CA ALA A 370 -17.02 4.85 24.55
C ALA A 370 -18.16 4.00 25.15
N LYS A 371 -17.92 2.71 25.40
CA LYS A 371 -18.88 1.82 26.06
C LYS A 371 -19.21 2.27 27.49
N ARG A 372 -18.23 2.72 28.26
CA ARG A 372 -18.46 3.26 29.61
C ARG A 372 -19.32 4.52 29.61
N ARG A 373 -19.10 5.45 28.68
CA ARG A 373 -19.92 6.65 28.55
C ARG A 373 -21.40 6.34 28.26
N LEU A 374 -21.67 5.32 27.45
CA LEU A 374 -23.03 4.87 27.14
C LEU A 374 -23.71 4.10 28.28
N ALA A 375 -22.95 3.57 29.25
CA ALA A 375 -23.49 2.85 30.40
C ALA A 375 -23.79 3.78 31.58
N HIS A 376 -23.34 5.04 31.56
CA HIS A 376 -23.51 6.03 32.63
C HIS A 376 -24.33 7.24 32.19
N GLY A 377 -24.83 7.31 30.97
CA GLY A 377 -25.77 8.27 30.42
C GLY A 377 -27.07 7.61 29.98
#